data_a98add42d316f6d858caea0916fcab27
#
_entry.id   a98add42d316f6d858caea0916fcab27
#
_cell.length_a   1.000
_cell.length_b   1.000
_cell.length_c   1.000
_cell.angle_alpha   90.00
_cell.angle_beta   90.00
_cell.angle_gamma   90.00
#
_symmetry.space_group_name_H-M   'P 1'
#
loop_
_entity.id
_entity.type
_entity.pdbx_description
1 polymer ?
#
loop_
_entity_poly.entity_id
_entity_poly.type
_entity_poly.pdbx_seq_one_letter_code
_entity_poly.pdbx_strand_id
1 'polypeptide(L)'
;MRNAEGFINHGLGDWGHPENIFARENIETSFLYADLVVMSKFAKILGLTDDEENYNNLAKEVKENYNEKLLVTHPQKGYKCYKVWDKKEELIMTQAIEALPLYLGMVPIEYENDVLRAFRDTLLAKNALISGEVGLPYIIRTACRYGMNNLISEFITKETHPSYYAFVLDGETTLGEYWEKNPRSHCHDMMGHIIEWFYTGIAGIKLLEPGFKKVEISPYLPLGMNEFTCTYNSVNGVIKVKVLRTGEKIKVTVKADEGIKWSLCTTL
;
A
#
# COMPACT_ATOMS: atom_id res chain seq x y z
N MET A 1 -5.52 8.91 -22.79
CA MET A 1 -6.08 7.97 -23.82
C MET A 1 -5.32 6.68 -23.73
N ARG A 2 -5.98 5.52 -23.78
CA ARG A 2 -5.32 4.21 -23.78
C ARG A 2 -4.57 3.99 -25.10
N ASN A 3 -3.43 3.31 -25.04
CA ASN A 3 -2.69 2.89 -26.25
C ASN A 3 -3.41 1.72 -26.98
N ALA A 4 -2.86 1.24 -28.07
CA ALA A 4 -3.44 0.14 -28.86
C ALA A 4 -3.59 -1.17 -28.07
N GLU A 5 -2.81 -1.35 -27.00
CA GLU A 5 -2.87 -2.51 -26.12
C GLU A 5 -3.86 -2.31 -24.95
N GLY A 6 -4.52 -1.18 -24.87
CA GLY A 6 -5.50 -0.85 -23.85
C GLY A 6 -4.91 -0.28 -22.56
N PHE A 7 -3.62 0.05 -22.52
CA PHE A 7 -2.93 0.60 -21.36
C PHE A 7 -2.77 2.12 -21.41
N ILE A 8 -2.63 2.74 -20.23
CA ILE A 8 -2.11 4.09 -20.07
C ILE A 8 -0.59 3.99 -19.88
N ASN A 9 0.19 4.84 -20.55
CA ASN A 9 1.67 4.79 -20.49
C ASN A 9 2.35 6.14 -20.70
N HIS A 10 1.65 7.23 -20.46
CA HIS A 10 2.16 8.59 -20.68
C HIS A 10 2.43 9.38 -19.40
N GLY A 11 2.21 8.76 -18.23
CA GLY A 11 2.56 9.33 -16.93
C GLY A 11 4.00 8.98 -16.50
N LEU A 12 4.28 9.13 -15.21
CA LEU A 12 5.61 8.91 -14.64
C LEU A 12 5.82 7.46 -14.15
N GLY A 13 4.73 6.68 -14.02
CA GLY A 13 4.78 5.35 -13.41
C GLY A 13 5.18 5.41 -11.94
N ASP A 14 5.97 4.45 -11.48
CA ASP A 14 6.54 4.45 -10.13
C ASP A 14 7.79 5.33 -10.08
N TRP A 15 7.60 6.64 -10.16
CA TRP A 15 8.67 7.63 -10.20
C TRP A 15 9.60 7.53 -8.99
N GLY A 16 10.90 7.67 -9.25
CA GLY A 16 11.91 7.55 -8.18
C GLY A 16 12.23 6.11 -7.78
N HIS A 17 11.75 5.11 -8.55
CA HIS A 17 12.09 3.71 -8.28
C HIS A 17 13.61 3.50 -8.33
N PRO A 18 14.26 2.94 -7.27
CA PRO A 18 15.72 2.84 -7.16
C PRO A 18 16.40 2.07 -8.30
N GLU A 19 15.71 1.14 -8.93
CA GLU A 19 16.21 0.35 -10.05
C GLU A 19 15.76 0.90 -11.41
N ASN A 20 15.19 2.10 -11.47
CA ASN A 20 14.66 2.73 -12.68
C ASN A 20 13.61 1.88 -13.43
N ILE A 21 12.80 1.12 -12.68
CA ILE A 21 11.70 0.32 -13.21
C ILE A 21 10.39 1.05 -12.93
N PHE A 22 9.96 1.90 -13.86
CA PHE A 22 8.78 2.75 -13.66
C PHE A 22 7.45 2.03 -13.89
N ALA A 23 7.44 0.92 -14.64
CA ALA A 23 6.28 0.08 -14.91
C ALA A 23 5.01 0.89 -15.28
N ARG A 24 5.13 1.85 -16.22
CA ARG A 24 4.09 2.83 -16.52
C ARG A 24 2.75 2.18 -16.83
N GLU A 25 2.72 1.24 -17.76
CA GLU A 25 1.49 0.54 -18.15
C GLU A 25 0.80 -0.13 -16.98
N ASN A 26 1.58 -0.73 -16.08
CA ASN A 26 1.05 -1.37 -14.88
C ASN A 26 0.47 -0.34 -13.91
N ILE A 27 1.23 0.67 -13.57
CA ILE A 27 0.87 1.68 -12.56
C ILE A 27 -0.29 2.55 -13.04
N GLU A 28 -0.13 3.20 -14.21
CA GLU A 28 -1.11 4.15 -14.74
C GLU A 28 -2.47 3.48 -15.04
N THR A 29 -2.44 2.24 -15.55
CA THR A 29 -3.69 1.52 -15.84
C THR A 29 -4.39 1.05 -14.57
N SER A 30 -3.64 0.74 -13.52
CA SER A 30 -4.24 0.44 -12.20
C SER A 30 -4.97 1.67 -11.64
N PHE A 31 -4.42 2.87 -11.83
CA PHE A 31 -5.10 4.11 -11.44
C PHE A 31 -6.32 4.41 -12.31
N LEU A 32 -6.25 4.18 -13.62
CA LEU A 32 -7.45 4.29 -14.46
C LEU A 32 -8.58 3.41 -13.93
N TYR A 33 -8.28 2.16 -13.56
CA TYR A 33 -9.28 1.28 -12.94
C TYR A 33 -9.83 1.87 -11.64
N ALA A 34 -8.96 2.36 -10.76
CA ALA A 34 -9.37 2.95 -9.49
C ALA A 34 -10.26 4.18 -9.69
N ASP A 35 -9.92 5.06 -10.63
CA ASP A 35 -10.69 6.25 -10.96
C ASP A 35 -12.08 5.88 -11.50
N LEU A 36 -12.17 4.90 -12.39
CA LEU A 36 -13.46 4.41 -12.91
C LEU A 36 -14.35 3.85 -11.79
N VAL A 37 -13.78 3.10 -10.85
CA VAL A 37 -14.51 2.60 -9.67
C VAL A 37 -15.00 3.76 -8.78
N VAL A 38 -14.19 4.80 -8.60
CA VAL A 38 -14.59 5.99 -7.82
C VAL A 38 -15.67 6.78 -8.55
N MET A 39 -15.54 6.98 -9.87
CA MET A 39 -16.54 7.67 -10.68
C MET A 39 -17.89 6.95 -10.69
N SER A 40 -17.90 5.62 -10.76
CA SER A 40 -19.12 4.83 -10.60
C SER A 40 -19.80 5.08 -9.25
N LYS A 41 -19.04 5.14 -8.15
CA LYS A 41 -19.58 5.45 -6.82
C LYS A 41 -20.16 6.86 -6.74
N PHE A 42 -19.51 7.84 -7.36
CA PHE A 42 -20.04 9.21 -7.42
C PHE A 42 -21.32 9.29 -8.27
N ALA A 43 -21.35 8.64 -9.43
CA ALA A 43 -22.56 8.55 -10.27
C ALA A 43 -23.73 7.95 -9.47
N LYS A 44 -23.48 6.87 -8.72
CA LYS A 44 -24.47 6.26 -7.83
C LYS A 44 -25.01 7.22 -6.78
N ILE A 45 -24.13 7.96 -6.07
CA ILE A 45 -24.51 8.93 -5.04
C ILE A 45 -25.36 10.05 -5.64
N LEU A 46 -25.07 10.46 -6.88
CA LEU A 46 -25.78 11.52 -7.61
C LEU A 46 -27.05 11.03 -8.32
N GLY A 47 -27.34 9.73 -8.32
CA GLY A 47 -28.48 9.14 -9.01
C GLY A 47 -28.34 9.10 -10.55
N LEU A 48 -27.10 9.15 -11.08
CA LEU A 48 -26.77 9.11 -12.50
C LEU A 48 -26.58 7.64 -12.94
N THR A 49 -27.69 6.94 -13.16
CA THR A 49 -27.69 5.47 -13.38
C THR A 49 -26.91 5.06 -14.63
N ASP A 50 -27.08 5.77 -15.73
CA ASP A 50 -26.39 5.45 -16.99
C ASP A 50 -24.87 5.64 -16.87
N ASP A 51 -24.43 6.68 -16.15
CA ASP A 51 -23.02 6.91 -15.85
C ASP A 51 -22.45 5.86 -14.90
N GLU A 52 -23.22 5.45 -13.85
CA GLU A 52 -22.82 4.36 -12.94
C GLU A 52 -22.57 3.08 -13.74
N GLU A 53 -23.49 2.69 -14.61
CA GLU A 53 -23.34 1.50 -15.46
C GLU A 53 -22.16 1.60 -16.42
N ASN A 54 -22.01 2.75 -17.09
CA ASN A 54 -20.91 3.00 -18.02
C ASN A 54 -19.54 2.88 -17.33
N TYR A 55 -19.35 3.54 -16.18
CA TYR A 55 -18.08 3.47 -15.46
C TYR A 55 -17.80 2.06 -14.91
N ASN A 56 -18.81 1.32 -14.46
CA ASN A 56 -18.64 -0.07 -14.03
C ASN A 56 -18.22 -0.98 -15.19
N ASN A 57 -18.81 -0.81 -16.37
CA ASN A 57 -18.44 -1.58 -17.56
C ASN A 57 -17.01 -1.28 -18.00
N LEU A 58 -16.63 -0.01 -18.03
CA LEU A 58 -15.25 0.40 -18.34
C LEU A 58 -14.23 -0.13 -17.31
N ALA A 59 -14.56 -0.07 -16.03
CA ALA A 59 -13.69 -0.63 -14.97
C ALA A 59 -13.50 -2.14 -15.15
N LYS A 60 -14.57 -2.87 -15.47
CA LYS A 60 -14.52 -4.30 -15.75
C LYS A 60 -13.62 -4.60 -16.95
N GLU A 61 -13.81 -3.88 -18.06
CA GLU A 61 -12.98 -4.03 -19.28
C GLU A 61 -11.50 -3.80 -18.99
N VAL A 62 -11.16 -2.72 -18.24
CA VAL A 62 -9.79 -2.41 -17.86
C VAL A 62 -9.19 -3.53 -17.00
N LYS A 63 -9.93 -4.03 -16.00
CA LYS A 63 -9.50 -5.12 -15.13
C LYS A 63 -9.25 -6.42 -15.91
N GLU A 64 -10.14 -6.79 -16.83
CA GLU A 64 -10.03 -7.98 -17.66
C GLU A 64 -8.80 -7.90 -18.56
N ASN A 65 -8.63 -6.80 -19.31
CA ASN A 65 -7.47 -6.58 -20.19
C ASN A 65 -6.16 -6.57 -19.39
N TYR A 66 -6.14 -5.96 -18.21
CA TYR A 66 -4.97 -5.90 -17.33
C TYR A 66 -4.52 -7.31 -16.92
N ASN A 67 -5.45 -8.13 -16.44
CA ASN A 67 -5.15 -9.50 -16.02
C ASN A 67 -4.79 -10.42 -17.19
N GLU A 68 -5.48 -10.32 -18.32
CA GLU A 68 -5.18 -11.11 -19.51
C GLU A 68 -3.73 -10.92 -19.98
N LYS A 69 -3.24 -9.68 -19.93
CA LYS A 69 -1.93 -9.32 -20.50
C LYS A 69 -0.77 -9.34 -19.50
N LEU A 70 -1.05 -9.08 -18.23
CA LEU A 70 0.00 -8.89 -17.22
C LEU A 70 0.10 -10.01 -16.19
N LEU A 71 -1.00 -10.75 -15.92
CA LEU A 71 -1.00 -11.85 -14.96
C LEU A 71 -0.47 -13.13 -15.61
N VAL A 72 0.74 -13.51 -15.23
CA VAL A 72 1.45 -14.67 -15.81
C VAL A 72 1.73 -15.72 -14.74
N THR A 73 2.10 -16.92 -15.18
CA THR A 73 2.62 -17.95 -14.27
C THR A 73 4.13 -17.77 -14.12
N HIS A 74 4.60 -17.66 -12.87
CA HIS A 74 6.05 -17.59 -12.60
C HIS A 74 6.74 -18.88 -13.04
N PRO A 75 7.72 -18.81 -13.95
CA PRO A 75 8.26 -20.02 -14.63
C PRO A 75 8.92 -21.03 -13.69
N GLN A 76 9.50 -20.57 -12.58
CA GLN A 76 10.21 -21.44 -11.63
C GLN A 76 9.38 -21.78 -10.40
N LYS A 77 8.45 -20.87 -9.99
CA LYS A 77 7.73 -21.01 -8.73
C LYS A 77 6.28 -21.51 -8.91
N GLY A 78 5.75 -21.45 -10.13
CA GLY A 78 4.46 -22.00 -10.52
C GLY A 78 3.22 -21.21 -10.08
N TYR A 79 3.36 -20.18 -9.26
CA TYR A 79 2.25 -19.32 -8.87
C TYR A 79 2.00 -18.17 -9.87
N LYS A 80 0.84 -17.55 -9.81
CA LYS A 80 0.52 -16.35 -10.59
C LYS A 80 1.17 -15.10 -9.99
N CYS A 81 1.69 -14.24 -10.88
CA CYS A 81 2.30 -12.96 -10.55
C CYS A 81 2.12 -11.96 -11.68
N TYR A 82 2.28 -10.69 -11.41
CA TYR A 82 2.28 -9.67 -12.46
C TYR A 82 3.68 -9.47 -13.03
N LYS A 83 3.75 -9.20 -14.33
CA LYS A 83 4.98 -8.81 -15.02
C LYS A 83 4.96 -7.33 -15.38
N VAL A 84 6.12 -6.70 -15.42
CA VAL A 84 6.29 -5.37 -16.01
C VAL A 84 6.06 -5.46 -17.51
N TRP A 85 5.15 -4.61 -18.05
CA TRP A 85 4.71 -4.71 -19.45
C TRP A 85 5.81 -4.42 -20.47
N ASP A 86 6.61 -3.37 -20.25
CA ASP A 86 7.66 -2.93 -21.19
C ASP A 86 8.89 -3.85 -21.22
N LYS A 87 8.99 -4.79 -20.28
CA LYS A 87 10.05 -5.82 -20.20
C LYS A 87 9.57 -7.16 -20.73
N LYS A 88 9.28 -7.24 -22.04
CA LYS A 88 8.60 -8.39 -22.65
C LYS A 88 9.40 -9.69 -22.65
N GLU A 89 10.73 -9.61 -22.70
CA GLU A 89 11.61 -10.78 -22.83
C GLU A 89 11.97 -11.42 -21.48
N GLU A 90 11.80 -10.67 -20.37
CA GLU A 90 12.15 -11.12 -19.04
C GLU A 90 10.96 -10.96 -18.09
N LEU A 91 10.80 -11.91 -17.16
CA LEU A 91 9.87 -11.74 -16.06
C LEU A 91 10.49 -10.80 -15.02
N ILE A 92 10.11 -9.54 -15.08
CA ILE A 92 10.45 -8.56 -14.05
C ILE A 92 9.20 -8.31 -13.17
N MET A 93 9.38 -8.46 -11.87
CA MET A 93 8.38 -8.22 -10.84
C MET A 93 8.87 -7.09 -9.95
N THR A 94 7.98 -6.18 -9.56
CA THR A 94 8.27 -5.17 -8.55
C THR A 94 7.27 -5.24 -7.41
N GLN A 95 7.62 -4.71 -6.25
CA GLN A 95 6.71 -4.66 -5.11
C GLN A 95 5.42 -3.91 -5.44
N ALA A 96 5.53 -2.81 -6.20
CA ALA A 96 4.40 -1.96 -6.57
C ALA A 96 3.40 -2.65 -7.50
N ILE A 97 3.88 -3.39 -8.53
CA ILE A 97 2.97 -4.03 -9.49
C ILE A 97 2.23 -5.23 -8.93
N GLU A 98 2.73 -5.84 -7.84
CA GLU A 98 2.01 -6.87 -7.10
C GLU A 98 1.05 -6.24 -6.07
N ALA A 99 1.49 -5.19 -5.38
CA ALA A 99 0.71 -4.54 -4.32
C ALA A 99 -0.53 -3.81 -4.83
N LEU A 100 -0.41 -3.05 -5.92
CA LEU A 100 -1.50 -2.23 -6.47
C LEU A 100 -2.73 -3.06 -6.84
N PRO A 101 -2.64 -4.12 -7.66
CA PRO A 101 -3.79 -4.95 -7.99
C PRO A 101 -4.43 -5.62 -6.77
N LEU A 102 -3.64 -6.06 -5.79
CA LEU A 102 -4.15 -6.60 -4.51
C LEU A 102 -4.93 -5.55 -3.74
N TYR A 103 -4.36 -4.34 -3.62
CA TYR A 103 -5.00 -3.25 -2.88
C TYR A 103 -6.30 -2.79 -3.51
N LEU A 104 -6.32 -2.65 -4.84
CA LEU A 104 -7.45 -2.15 -5.62
C LEU A 104 -8.51 -3.22 -5.91
N GLY A 105 -8.28 -4.50 -5.59
CA GLY A 105 -9.21 -5.59 -5.88
C GLY A 105 -9.26 -5.97 -7.37
N MET A 106 -8.16 -5.76 -8.08
CA MET A 106 -8.05 -6.13 -9.50
C MET A 106 -7.70 -7.59 -9.72
N VAL A 107 -7.07 -8.24 -8.74
CA VAL A 107 -6.69 -9.66 -8.85
C VAL A 107 -7.94 -10.53 -8.95
N PRO A 108 -8.00 -11.54 -9.87
CA PRO A 108 -9.03 -12.55 -9.84
C PRO A 108 -8.98 -13.34 -8.51
N ILE A 109 -10.13 -13.62 -7.93
CA ILE A 109 -10.22 -14.19 -6.58
C ILE A 109 -9.48 -15.53 -6.44
N GLU A 110 -9.48 -16.33 -7.49
CA GLU A 110 -8.79 -17.62 -7.54
C GLU A 110 -7.25 -17.50 -7.50
N TYR A 111 -6.70 -16.32 -7.83
CA TYR A 111 -5.25 -16.06 -7.86
C TYR A 111 -4.78 -15.09 -6.77
N GLU A 112 -5.66 -14.67 -5.87
CA GLU A 112 -5.31 -13.70 -4.81
C GLU A 112 -4.16 -14.21 -3.92
N ASN A 113 -4.23 -15.48 -3.50
CA ASN A 113 -3.16 -16.09 -2.69
C ASN A 113 -1.83 -16.21 -3.46
N ASP A 114 -1.87 -16.47 -4.74
CA ASP A 114 -0.69 -16.54 -5.59
C ASP A 114 0.00 -15.17 -5.69
N VAL A 115 -0.76 -14.13 -6.01
CA VAL A 115 -0.25 -12.76 -6.12
C VAL A 115 0.22 -12.23 -4.75
N LEU A 116 -0.48 -12.59 -3.68
CA LEU A 116 -0.02 -12.27 -2.32
C LEU A 116 1.32 -12.94 -2.00
N ARG A 117 1.52 -14.18 -2.42
CA ARG A 117 2.80 -14.87 -2.29
C ARG A 117 3.88 -14.19 -3.15
N ALA A 118 3.55 -13.82 -4.39
CA ALA A 118 4.43 -13.07 -5.27
C ALA A 118 4.86 -11.74 -4.64
N PHE A 119 3.92 -10.98 -4.10
CA PHE A 119 4.19 -9.74 -3.38
C PHE A 119 5.15 -9.96 -2.20
N ARG A 120 4.86 -10.94 -1.33
CA ARG A 120 5.75 -11.28 -0.22
C ARG A 120 7.15 -11.67 -0.68
N ASP A 121 7.24 -12.46 -1.74
CA ASP A 121 8.53 -12.90 -2.30
C ASP A 121 9.35 -11.69 -2.81
N THR A 122 8.72 -10.68 -3.43
CA THR A 122 9.43 -9.45 -3.86
C THR A 122 9.94 -8.64 -2.66
N LEU A 123 9.17 -8.56 -1.57
CA LEU A 123 9.60 -7.90 -0.34
C LEU A 123 10.83 -8.61 0.26
N LEU A 124 10.76 -9.93 0.39
CA LEU A 124 11.83 -10.73 1.01
C LEU A 124 13.09 -10.77 0.13
N ALA A 125 12.95 -10.87 -1.19
CA ALA A 125 14.08 -10.90 -2.11
C ALA A 125 14.91 -9.61 -2.06
N LYS A 126 14.26 -8.47 -1.92
CA LYS A 126 14.92 -7.15 -1.80
C LYS A 126 15.30 -6.82 -0.35
N ASN A 127 14.60 -7.43 0.60
CA ASN A 127 14.79 -7.16 2.03
C ASN A 127 14.77 -5.67 2.37
N ALA A 128 13.94 -4.89 1.66
CA ALA A 128 13.79 -3.44 1.77
C ALA A 128 12.53 -2.98 1.03
N LEU A 129 12.11 -1.73 1.25
CA LEU A 129 11.08 -1.06 0.45
C LEU A 129 11.71 -0.51 -0.83
N ILE A 130 11.62 -1.26 -1.92
CA ILE A 130 12.14 -0.88 -3.24
C ILE A 130 10.97 -0.37 -4.10
N SER A 131 10.72 0.91 -4.03
CA SER A 131 9.64 1.54 -4.79
C SER A 131 9.93 3.01 -5.02
N GLY A 132 9.31 3.57 -6.03
CA GLY A 132 9.14 4.99 -6.18
C GLY A 132 8.00 5.54 -5.32
N GLU A 133 7.67 6.81 -5.54
CA GLU A 133 6.65 7.51 -4.73
C GLU A 133 5.24 6.94 -4.88
N VAL A 134 4.91 6.49 -6.11
CA VAL A 134 3.54 6.07 -6.44
C VAL A 134 3.22 4.68 -5.90
N GLY A 135 4.18 3.76 -5.95
CA GLY A 135 4.01 2.41 -5.44
C GLY A 135 4.10 2.31 -3.92
N LEU A 136 4.91 3.14 -3.28
CA LEU A 136 5.23 3.06 -1.85
C LEU A 136 4.00 3.00 -0.93
N PRO A 137 2.99 3.89 -1.04
CA PRO A 137 1.81 3.85 -0.17
C PRO A 137 1.02 2.55 -0.33
N TYR A 138 0.94 2.00 -1.52
CA TYR A 138 0.19 0.77 -1.79
C TYR A 138 0.94 -0.47 -1.33
N ILE A 139 2.26 -0.48 -1.38
CA ILE A 139 3.10 -1.52 -0.77
C ILE A 139 2.86 -1.56 0.74
N ILE A 140 2.94 -0.41 1.40
CA ILE A 140 2.75 -0.31 2.86
C ILE A 140 1.32 -0.71 3.25
N ARG A 141 0.31 -0.19 2.56
CA ARG A 141 -1.11 -0.50 2.81
C ARG A 141 -1.44 -1.97 2.58
N THR A 142 -0.89 -2.57 1.51
CA THR A 142 -1.07 -3.99 1.20
C THR A 142 -0.39 -4.85 2.25
N ALA A 143 0.86 -4.57 2.59
CA ALA A 143 1.56 -5.29 3.64
C ALA A 143 0.83 -5.22 4.99
N CYS A 144 0.32 -4.04 5.35
CA CYS A 144 -0.49 -3.85 6.56
C CYS A 144 -1.79 -4.68 6.51
N ARG A 145 -2.51 -4.65 5.38
CA ARG A 145 -3.77 -5.40 5.19
C ARG A 145 -3.59 -6.90 5.37
N TYR A 146 -2.47 -7.44 4.90
CA TYR A 146 -2.16 -8.87 4.95
C TYR A 146 -1.24 -9.27 6.12
N GLY A 147 -1.14 -8.44 7.16
CA GLY A 147 -0.46 -8.79 8.42
C GLY A 147 1.07 -8.81 8.34
N MET A 148 1.68 -8.12 7.36
CA MET A 148 3.15 -8.06 7.18
C MET A 148 3.78 -6.83 7.85
N ASN A 149 3.20 -6.31 8.94
CA ASN A 149 3.72 -5.15 9.66
C ASN A 149 5.16 -5.36 10.18
N ASN A 150 5.54 -6.60 10.49
CA ASN A 150 6.88 -6.94 10.89
C ASN A 150 7.92 -6.65 9.80
N LEU A 151 7.61 -6.90 8.53
CA LEU A 151 8.50 -6.58 7.41
C LEU A 151 8.65 -5.07 7.24
N ILE A 152 7.55 -4.32 7.31
CA ILE A 152 7.61 -2.85 7.25
C ILE A 152 8.50 -2.32 8.39
N SER A 153 8.25 -2.77 9.63
CA SER A 153 9.03 -2.37 10.80
C SER A 153 10.53 -2.65 10.63
N GLU A 154 10.88 -3.82 10.10
CA GLU A 154 12.27 -4.19 9.82
C GLU A 154 12.89 -3.28 8.76
N PHE A 155 12.18 -3.07 7.63
CA PHE A 155 12.75 -2.35 6.51
C PHE A 155 12.97 -0.86 6.80
N ILE A 156 12.06 -0.21 7.53
CA ILE A 156 12.19 1.22 7.86
C ILE A 156 13.26 1.54 8.89
N THR A 157 13.76 0.53 9.63
CA THR A 157 14.76 0.68 10.69
C THR A 157 16.17 0.25 10.27
N LYS A 158 16.38 -0.09 8.98
CA LYS A 158 17.72 -0.41 8.47
C LYS A 158 18.62 0.82 8.43
N GLU A 159 19.91 0.58 8.68
CA GLU A 159 20.93 1.64 8.70
C GLU A 159 21.40 2.06 7.31
N THR A 160 21.02 1.31 6.28
CA THR A 160 21.41 1.57 4.89
C THR A 160 20.18 1.82 4.03
N HIS A 161 20.32 2.68 3.00
CA HIS A 161 19.27 2.89 2.01
C HIS A 161 18.95 1.62 1.20
N PRO A 162 17.71 1.44 0.80
CA PRO A 162 16.54 2.29 1.08
C PRO A 162 15.94 2.03 2.46
N SER A 163 15.93 3.04 3.33
CA SER A 163 15.31 3.00 4.67
C SER A 163 15.09 4.40 5.22
N TYR A 164 14.07 4.58 6.05
CA TYR A 164 13.83 5.84 6.74
C TYR A 164 14.89 6.13 7.80
N TYR A 165 15.36 5.12 8.52
CA TYR A 165 16.41 5.30 9.52
C TYR A 165 17.75 5.71 8.90
N ALA A 166 18.04 5.26 7.67
CA ALA A 166 19.22 5.70 6.95
C ALA A 166 19.24 7.22 6.71
N PHE A 167 18.11 7.86 6.39
CA PHE A 167 18.03 9.32 6.31
C PHE A 167 18.37 10.00 7.63
N VAL A 168 17.92 9.45 8.76
CA VAL A 168 18.26 9.97 10.09
C VAL A 168 19.77 9.87 10.35
N LEU A 169 20.39 8.74 9.99
CA LEU A 169 21.84 8.54 10.14
C LEU A 169 22.67 9.44 9.23
N ASP A 170 22.15 9.79 8.06
CA ASP A 170 22.78 10.75 7.15
C ASP A 170 22.67 12.21 7.64
N GLY A 171 21.91 12.44 8.73
CA GLY A 171 21.68 13.77 9.30
C GLY A 171 20.58 14.57 8.63
N GLU A 172 19.76 13.93 7.80
CA GLU A 172 18.62 14.58 7.15
C GLU A 172 17.53 14.92 8.18
N THR A 173 16.95 16.10 8.07
CA THR A 173 15.87 16.58 8.93
C THR A 173 14.51 16.55 8.24
N THR A 174 14.49 16.22 6.96
CA THR A 174 13.33 16.08 6.10
C THR A 174 13.47 14.84 5.22
N LEU A 175 12.41 14.49 4.48
CA LEU A 175 12.46 13.38 3.53
C LEU A 175 13.01 13.84 2.18
N GLY A 176 13.83 13.00 1.57
CA GLY A 176 14.39 13.23 0.24
C GLY A 176 13.53 12.70 -0.89
N GLU A 177 13.88 13.07 -2.12
CA GLU A 177 13.21 12.61 -3.34
C GLU A 177 13.59 11.15 -3.70
N TYR A 178 14.80 10.72 -3.37
CA TYR A 178 15.30 9.37 -3.67
C TYR A 178 15.80 8.66 -2.40
N TRP A 179 15.80 7.33 -2.44
CA TRP A 179 16.33 6.46 -1.41
C TRP A 179 17.85 6.40 -1.40
N GLU A 180 18.50 7.54 -1.20
CA GLU A 180 19.97 7.65 -1.22
C GLU A 180 20.48 8.78 -0.34
N LYS A 181 21.77 8.72 -0.01
CA LYS A 181 22.46 9.83 0.60
C LYS A 181 22.58 10.97 -0.41
N ASN A 182 22.31 12.20 0.01
CA ASN A 182 22.24 13.39 -0.84
C ASN A 182 21.19 13.25 -1.96
N PRO A 183 19.93 13.03 -1.61
CA PRO A 183 18.85 12.96 -2.58
C PRO A 183 18.75 14.28 -3.35
N ARG A 184 18.26 14.22 -4.59
CA ARG A 184 18.11 15.39 -5.48
C ARG A 184 17.39 16.57 -4.82
N SER A 185 16.30 16.28 -4.10
CA SER A 185 15.57 17.22 -3.26
C SER A 185 15.65 16.76 -1.81
N HIS A 186 15.99 17.67 -0.89
CA HIS A 186 16.05 17.42 0.55
C HIS A 186 14.77 17.83 1.29
N CYS A 187 13.72 18.21 0.58
CA CYS A 187 12.42 18.54 1.12
C CYS A 187 11.35 18.03 0.14
N HIS A 188 11.09 16.71 0.20
CA HIS A 188 10.18 16.04 -0.71
C HIS A 188 9.26 15.13 0.05
N ASP A 189 7.95 15.26 -0.15
CA ASP A 189 6.95 14.52 0.59
C ASP A 189 6.65 13.11 0.03
N MET A 190 7.28 12.73 -1.07
CA MET A 190 7.10 11.45 -1.76
C MET A 190 7.17 10.24 -0.84
N MET A 191 8.09 10.26 0.13
CA MET A 191 8.28 9.16 1.08
C MET A 191 7.42 9.33 2.35
N GLY A 192 6.59 10.38 2.44
CA GLY A 192 5.82 10.73 3.65
C GLY A 192 4.72 9.74 4.05
N HIS A 193 4.37 8.81 3.18
CA HIS A 193 3.29 7.84 3.41
C HIS A 193 3.51 6.91 4.61
N ILE A 194 4.74 6.79 5.11
CA ILE A 194 5.02 6.01 6.31
C ILE A 194 4.26 6.53 7.54
N ILE A 195 3.91 7.81 7.58
CA ILE A 195 3.13 8.39 8.67
C ILE A 195 1.76 7.72 8.80
N GLU A 196 1.12 7.38 7.67
CA GLU A 196 -0.14 6.64 7.68
C GLU A 196 0.03 5.29 8.40
N TRP A 197 1.15 4.60 8.20
CA TRP A 197 1.42 3.31 8.83
C TRP A 197 1.55 3.39 10.35
N PHE A 198 2.03 4.49 10.92
CA PHE A 198 2.06 4.66 12.38
C PHE A 198 0.65 4.64 12.98
N TYR A 199 -0.35 5.14 12.24
CA TYR A 199 -1.74 5.09 12.68
C TYR A 199 -2.44 3.78 12.31
N THR A 200 -2.27 3.31 11.07
CA THR A 200 -3.02 2.15 10.57
C THR A 200 -2.33 0.81 10.87
N GLY A 201 -0.99 0.77 10.85
CA GLY A 201 -0.19 -0.42 11.11
C GLY A 201 0.19 -0.55 12.59
N ILE A 202 0.86 0.47 13.18
CA ILE A 202 1.32 0.42 14.58
C ILE A 202 0.13 0.54 15.55
N ALA A 203 -0.61 1.64 15.48
CA ALA A 203 -1.79 1.84 16.35
C ALA A 203 -2.98 0.98 15.92
N GLY A 204 -2.95 0.49 14.68
CA GLY A 204 -3.95 -0.42 14.14
C GLY A 204 -5.33 0.20 13.97
N ILE A 205 -5.44 1.51 13.78
CA ILE A 205 -6.71 2.22 13.62
C ILE A 205 -7.22 2.03 12.20
N LYS A 206 -8.21 1.17 12.03
CA LYS A 206 -8.81 0.85 10.74
C LYS A 206 -10.20 1.46 10.62
N LEU A 207 -10.38 2.28 9.61
CA LEU A 207 -11.65 2.93 9.29
C LEU A 207 -12.67 1.91 8.77
N LEU A 208 -13.82 1.80 9.43
CA LEU A 208 -14.94 0.96 8.99
C LEU A 208 -16.14 1.77 8.46
N GLU A 209 -16.34 2.99 8.98
CA GLU A 209 -17.39 3.91 8.51
C GLU A 209 -16.84 5.32 8.31
N PRO A 210 -17.31 6.08 7.32
CA PRO A 210 -16.85 7.44 7.05
C PRO A 210 -16.81 8.32 8.29
N GLY A 211 -15.80 9.18 8.38
CA GLY A 211 -15.60 10.10 9.50
C GLY A 211 -15.15 9.43 10.80
N PHE A 212 -14.73 8.17 10.77
CA PHE A 212 -14.36 7.37 11.95
C PHE A 212 -15.51 7.12 12.93
N LYS A 213 -16.76 7.12 12.46
CA LYS A 213 -17.92 6.75 13.28
C LYS A 213 -17.82 5.32 13.82
N LYS A 214 -17.15 4.46 13.07
CA LYS A 214 -16.83 3.10 13.48
C LYS A 214 -15.41 2.75 13.04
N VAL A 215 -14.65 2.15 13.97
CA VAL A 215 -13.27 1.73 13.74
C VAL A 215 -13.03 0.32 14.31
N GLU A 216 -12.11 -0.39 13.68
CA GLU A 216 -11.48 -1.58 14.25
C GLU A 216 -10.08 -1.19 14.73
N ILE A 217 -9.69 -1.66 15.89
CA ILE A 217 -8.37 -1.42 16.48
C ILE A 217 -7.63 -2.75 16.51
N SER A 218 -6.51 -2.84 15.80
CA SER A 218 -5.66 -4.04 15.70
C SER A 218 -4.19 -3.62 15.79
N PRO A 219 -3.68 -3.26 16.98
CA PRO A 219 -2.34 -2.71 17.11
C PRO A 219 -1.26 -3.75 16.88
N TYR A 220 -0.14 -3.32 16.31
CA TYR A 220 1.09 -4.07 16.18
C TYR A 220 2.18 -3.42 17.05
N LEU A 221 2.84 -4.23 17.89
CA LEU A 221 3.95 -3.74 18.71
C LEU A 221 5.27 -4.24 18.09
N PRO A 222 6.08 -3.36 17.47
CA PRO A 222 7.33 -3.73 16.86
C PRO A 222 8.29 -4.44 17.82
N LEU A 223 9.13 -5.31 17.28
CA LEU A 223 10.18 -5.97 18.05
C LEU A 223 11.14 -4.91 18.60
N GLY A 224 11.50 -5.03 19.88
CA GLY A 224 12.34 -4.05 20.58
C GLY A 224 11.58 -2.84 21.16
N MET A 225 10.32 -2.64 20.79
CA MET A 225 9.46 -1.62 21.40
C MET A 225 8.67 -2.22 22.58
N ASN A 226 8.68 -1.53 23.73
CA ASN A 226 7.96 -1.98 24.92
C ASN A 226 6.61 -1.30 25.11
N GLU A 227 6.47 -0.09 24.63
CA GLU A 227 5.21 0.65 24.71
C GLU A 227 5.10 1.72 23.63
N PHE A 228 3.87 2.08 23.33
CA PHE A 228 3.54 3.32 22.62
C PHE A 228 2.18 3.85 23.04
N THR A 229 1.96 5.11 22.74
CA THR A 229 0.64 5.75 22.81
C THR A 229 0.39 6.50 21.51
N CYS A 230 -0.75 6.24 20.87
CA CYS A 230 -1.24 6.97 19.72
C CYS A 230 -2.49 7.74 20.10
N THR A 231 -2.59 9.00 19.65
CA THR A 231 -3.80 9.82 19.76
C THR A 231 -4.16 10.30 18.37
N TYR A 232 -5.37 10.00 17.92
CA TYR A 232 -5.89 10.40 16.61
C TYR A 232 -7.14 11.26 16.80
N ASN A 233 -7.10 12.47 16.26
CA ASN A 233 -8.21 13.41 16.30
C ASN A 233 -9.03 13.27 15.01
N SER A 234 -10.19 12.65 15.10
CA SER A 234 -11.13 12.55 13.99
C SER A 234 -12.20 13.62 14.04
N VAL A 235 -12.98 13.75 12.96
CA VAL A 235 -14.13 14.67 12.92
C VAL A 235 -15.26 14.29 13.90
N ASN A 236 -15.27 13.05 14.40
CA ASN A 236 -16.26 12.56 15.37
C ASN A 236 -15.70 12.42 16.79
N GLY A 237 -14.47 12.86 17.03
CA GLY A 237 -13.85 12.80 18.34
C GLY A 237 -12.45 12.17 18.34
N VAL A 238 -11.92 11.97 19.52
CA VAL A 238 -10.55 11.48 19.75
C VAL A 238 -10.54 9.96 19.94
N ILE A 239 -9.59 9.30 19.30
CA ILE A 239 -9.26 7.90 19.52
C ILE A 239 -7.87 7.82 20.15
N LYS A 240 -7.75 7.14 21.28
CA LYS A 240 -6.46 6.93 21.96
C LYS A 240 -6.19 5.44 22.14
N VAL A 241 -5.06 4.98 21.60
CA VAL A 241 -4.58 3.60 21.72
C VAL A 241 -3.29 3.63 22.51
N LYS A 242 -3.22 2.85 23.60
CA LYS A 242 -1.99 2.61 24.35
C LYS A 242 -1.70 1.12 24.37
N VAL A 243 -0.47 0.76 24.03
CA VAL A 243 0.02 -0.61 24.10
C VAL A 243 1.22 -0.65 25.05
N LEU A 244 1.27 -1.65 25.91
CA LEU A 244 2.36 -1.87 26.88
C LEU A 244 2.68 -3.35 26.94
N ARG A 245 3.97 -3.68 26.78
CA ARG A 245 4.53 -5.01 27.01
C ARG A 245 5.03 -5.12 28.47
N THR A 246 4.64 -6.19 29.15
CA THR A 246 5.13 -6.54 30.49
C THR A 246 5.48 -8.01 30.48
N GLY A 247 6.77 -8.32 30.33
CA GLY A 247 7.24 -9.67 30.05
C GLY A 247 6.66 -10.21 28.74
N GLU A 248 6.01 -11.36 28.79
CA GLU A 248 5.37 -11.98 27.61
C GLU A 248 3.94 -11.43 27.32
N LYS A 249 3.39 -10.63 28.22
CA LYS A 249 2.03 -10.10 28.09
C LYS A 249 2.03 -8.74 27.41
N ILE A 250 1.08 -8.57 26.48
CA ILE A 250 0.81 -7.28 25.85
C ILE A 250 -0.56 -6.80 26.31
N LYS A 251 -0.60 -5.60 26.90
CA LYS A 251 -1.83 -4.94 27.32
C LYS A 251 -2.15 -3.85 26.30
N VAL A 252 -3.36 -3.92 25.73
CA VAL A 252 -3.93 -2.88 24.89
C VAL A 252 -5.00 -2.13 25.65
N THR A 253 -4.96 -0.81 25.62
CA THR A 253 -5.97 0.07 26.20
C THR A 253 -6.46 1.01 25.13
N VAL A 254 -7.77 0.99 24.85
CA VAL A 254 -8.41 1.86 23.88
C VAL A 254 -9.37 2.80 24.62
N LYS A 255 -9.33 4.08 24.26
CA LYS A 255 -10.32 5.10 24.66
C LYS A 255 -10.78 5.83 23.41
N ALA A 256 -12.07 6.00 23.26
CA ALA A 256 -12.65 6.78 22.19
C ALA A 256 -13.82 7.63 22.73
N ASP A 257 -14.04 8.78 22.11
CA ASP A 257 -15.17 9.64 22.45
C ASP A 257 -16.50 8.97 22.07
N GLU A 258 -17.60 9.38 22.70
CA GLU A 258 -18.93 8.75 22.60
C GLU A 258 -19.46 8.65 21.15
N GLY A 259 -19.01 9.55 20.26
CA GLY A 259 -19.37 9.54 18.84
C GLY A 259 -18.73 8.42 18.01
N ILE A 260 -17.83 7.61 18.61
CA ILE A 260 -17.01 6.63 17.90
C ILE A 260 -17.27 5.23 18.45
N LYS A 261 -17.80 4.33 17.61
CA LYS A 261 -17.91 2.90 17.92
C LYS A 261 -16.59 2.22 17.58
N TRP A 262 -16.08 1.38 18.47
CA TRP A 262 -14.85 0.65 18.21
C TRP A 262 -14.94 -0.83 18.62
N SER A 263 -14.14 -1.64 17.96
CA SER A 263 -13.90 -3.04 18.32
C SER A 263 -12.41 -3.31 18.36
N LEU A 264 -11.97 -4.21 19.26
CA LEU A 264 -10.57 -4.65 19.35
C LEU A 264 -10.44 -5.99 18.63
N CYS A 265 -9.55 -6.06 17.65
CA CYS A 265 -9.12 -7.29 17.00
C CYS A 265 -7.70 -7.60 17.49
N THR A 266 -7.54 -8.68 18.25
CA THR A 266 -6.24 -9.15 18.74
C THR A 266 -5.81 -10.35 17.92
N THR A 267 -5.26 -10.13 16.74
CA THR A 267 -4.36 -11.07 16.07
C THR A 267 -2.94 -10.74 16.53
N LEU A 268 -2.60 -11.18 17.72
CA LEU A 268 -1.24 -11.07 18.27
C LEU A 268 -0.45 -12.33 17.94
#